data_c14e70745fc0040092d23fea834a5956
#
_entry.id   c14e70745fc0040092d23fea834a5956
#
_cell.length_a   1.000
_cell.length_b   1.000
_cell.length_c   1.000
_cell.angle_alpha   90.00
_cell.angle_beta   90.00
_cell.angle_gamma   90.00
#
_symmetry.space_group_name_H-M   'P 1'
#
loop_
_entity.id
_entity.type
_entity.pdbx_description
1 polymer ?
#
loop_
_entity_poly.entity_id
_entity_poly.type
_entity_poly.pdbx_seq_one_letter_code
_entity_poly.pdbx_strand_id
1 'polypeptide(L)'
;LTLVTNEMLFGTRFSGDRAYVVTFRVVDPLWIMDLTDLMNPTVEGELQIPGYSTYLQPLADNTRLLTLGVEGSRTTVQLFDVANPAKASLLSKVFLGQGWSWSEGNSDEKAFQVFPDARLALVPWQGQRAGDQPGQWFQGVQLIDVDLGVGTLTARGVIDHALQARRATLLDDRIISVSARELLSVDATAVSYTHLRA
;
A
#
# COMPACT_ATOMS: atom_id res chain seq x y z
N LEU A 1 3.00 11.71 26.19
CA LEU A 1 1.87 10.85 25.79
C LEU A 1 2.35 9.41 25.63
N THR A 2 1.67 8.44 26.22
CA THR A 2 1.87 7.01 25.96
C THR A 2 0.64 6.51 25.22
N LEU A 3 0.81 6.02 23.99
CA LEU A 3 -0.29 5.51 23.19
C LEU A 3 -0.79 4.17 23.75
N VAL A 4 0.13 3.22 23.86
CA VAL A 4 -0.15 1.85 24.33
C VAL A 4 1.04 1.29 25.09
N THR A 5 0.79 0.25 25.90
CA THR A 5 1.84 -0.51 26.58
C THR A 5 1.88 -1.93 26.05
N ASN A 6 3.09 -2.47 25.85
CA ASN A 6 3.34 -3.83 25.38
C ASN A 6 2.88 -4.12 23.93
N GLU A 7 2.88 -3.10 23.07
CA GLU A 7 2.70 -3.24 21.62
C GLU A 7 3.98 -2.86 20.89
N MET A 8 4.17 -3.44 19.69
CA MET A 8 5.29 -3.10 18.81
C MET A 8 4.85 -2.04 17.80
N LEU A 9 5.75 -1.10 17.52
CA LEU A 9 5.57 -0.11 16.47
C LEU A 9 5.87 -0.77 15.12
N PHE A 10 4.92 -0.68 14.19
CA PHE A 10 5.06 -1.22 12.83
C PHE A 10 5.25 -0.14 11.77
N GLY A 11 4.55 0.95 11.85
CA GLY A 11 4.67 2.03 10.89
C GLY A 11 4.35 3.40 11.51
N THR A 12 5.05 4.41 11.04
CA THR A 12 4.77 5.81 11.38
C THR A 12 4.87 6.69 10.16
N ARG A 13 3.99 7.70 10.08
CA ARG A 13 4.08 8.72 9.04
C ARG A 13 3.67 10.07 9.61
N PHE A 14 4.54 11.05 9.42
CA PHE A 14 4.24 12.45 9.74
C PHE A 14 3.80 13.18 8.47
N SER A 15 2.77 13.99 8.57
CA SER A 15 2.24 14.79 7.47
C SER A 15 1.62 16.08 8.00
N GLY A 16 2.35 17.20 7.84
CA GLY A 16 1.97 18.47 8.42
C GLY A 16 1.86 18.39 9.95
N ASP A 17 0.72 18.76 10.47
CA ASP A 17 0.35 18.73 11.88
C ASP A 17 -0.29 17.40 12.33
N ARG A 18 -0.19 16.35 11.51
CA ARG A 18 -0.68 14.99 11.83
C ARG A 18 0.43 13.96 11.87
N ALA A 19 0.23 12.95 12.71
CA ALA A 19 0.97 11.70 12.63
C ALA A 19 0.00 10.52 12.57
N TYR A 20 0.40 9.53 11.80
CA TYR A 20 -0.25 8.23 11.67
C TYR A 20 0.68 7.19 12.27
N VAL A 21 0.18 6.39 13.19
CA VAL A 21 0.98 5.42 13.93
C VAL A 21 0.25 4.08 13.91
N VAL A 22 0.93 3.03 13.49
CA VAL A 22 0.43 1.65 13.54
C VAL A 22 1.21 0.88 14.58
N THR A 23 0.50 0.35 15.56
CA THR A 23 1.05 -0.55 16.57
C THR A 23 0.41 -1.92 16.45
N PHE A 24 1.05 -2.97 16.90
CA PHE A 24 0.55 -4.34 16.79
C PHE A 24 0.80 -5.18 18.03
N ARG A 25 -0.25 -5.88 18.48
CA ARG A 25 -0.14 -7.00 19.40
C ARG A 25 -1.02 -8.19 19.00
N VAL A 26 -2.28 -7.95 18.71
CA VAL A 26 -3.28 -8.97 18.30
C VAL A 26 -4.20 -8.40 17.23
N VAL A 27 -4.51 -7.12 17.33
CA VAL A 27 -5.28 -6.32 16.37
C VAL A 27 -4.52 -5.02 16.18
N ASP A 28 -4.46 -4.50 14.96
CA ASP A 28 -3.70 -3.29 14.65
C ASP A 28 -4.56 -2.05 14.78
N PRO A 29 -4.40 -1.25 15.81
CA PRO A 29 -4.93 0.09 15.78
C PRO A 29 -4.05 0.99 14.89
N LEU A 30 -4.71 1.70 13.97
CA LEU A 30 -4.18 2.89 13.34
C LEU A 30 -4.55 4.08 14.23
N TRP A 31 -3.56 4.71 14.82
CA TRP A 31 -3.70 5.92 15.61
C TRP A 31 -3.53 7.15 14.72
N ILE A 32 -4.41 8.11 14.85
CA ILE A 32 -4.31 9.43 14.19
C ILE A 32 -4.09 10.46 15.28
N MET A 33 -2.95 11.15 15.18
CA MET A 33 -2.47 12.10 16.18
C MET A 33 -2.59 13.52 15.67
N ASP A 34 -2.99 14.44 16.54
CA ASP A 34 -2.84 15.88 16.36
C ASP A 34 -1.47 16.32 16.93
N LEU A 35 -0.72 17.04 16.12
CA LEU A 35 0.57 17.61 16.42
C LEU A 35 0.57 19.16 16.33
N THR A 36 -0.58 19.80 16.27
CA THR A 36 -0.67 21.28 16.23
C THR A 36 0.00 21.91 17.45
N ASP A 37 -0.12 21.31 18.63
CA ASP A 37 0.71 21.63 19.80
C ASP A 37 1.74 20.52 20.02
N LEU A 38 2.98 20.75 19.53
CA LEU A 38 4.08 19.79 19.66
C LEU A 38 4.48 19.49 21.12
N MET A 39 4.13 20.37 22.06
CA MET A 39 4.39 20.13 23.49
C MET A 39 3.34 19.22 24.13
N ASN A 40 2.14 19.20 23.55
CA ASN A 40 1.00 18.42 24.04
C ASN A 40 0.29 17.67 22.89
N PRO A 41 0.96 16.68 22.23
CA PRO A 41 0.33 15.90 21.18
C PRO A 41 -0.86 15.11 21.72
N THR A 42 -1.95 15.02 20.94
CA THR A 42 -3.16 14.31 21.34
C THR A 42 -3.57 13.24 20.32
N VAL A 43 -4.32 12.23 20.79
CA VAL A 43 -4.95 11.25 19.90
C VAL A 43 -6.29 11.83 19.42
N GLU A 44 -6.45 12.01 18.11
CA GLU A 44 -7.70 12.45 17.49
C GLU A 44 -8.59 11.28 17.08
N GLY A 45 -8.00 10.14 16.77
CA GLY A 45 -8.74 8.97 16.31
C GLY A 45 -7.98 7.67 16.41
N GLU A 46 -8.75 6.60 16.48
CA GLU A 46 -8.29 5.22 16.47
C GLU A 46 -9.15 4.43 15.49
N LEU A 47 -8.53 3.64 14.62
CA LEU A 47 -9.22 2.73 13.72
C LEU A 47 -8.60 1.35 13.82
N GLN A 48 -9.37 0.34 14.19
CA GLN A 48 -8.94 -1.04 14.15
C GLN A 48 -9.00 -1.58 12.73
N ILE A 49 -7.88 -2.07 12.23
CA ILE A 49 -7.75 -2.62 10.88
C ILE A 49 -7.31 -4.08 10.96
N PRO A 50 -7.86 -4.98 10.11
CA PRO A 50 -7.38 -6.35 10.05
C PRO A 50 -5.96 -6.41 9.47
N GLY A 51 -5.05 -7.13 10.12
CA GLY A 51 -3.66 -7.23 9.70
C GLY A 51 -2.81 -6.07 10.21
N TYR A 52 -1.66 -5.81 9.61
CA TYR A 52 -0.80 -4.70 9.96
C TYR A 52 -0.32 -3.94 8.71
N SER A 53 -0.20 -2.62 8.84
CA SER A 53 0.34 -1.77 7.78
C SER A 53 1.77 -1.39 8.10
N THR A 54 2.66 -1.61 7.14
CA THR A 54 4.09 -1.28 7.23
C THR A 54 4.41 0.04 6.54
N TYR A 55 3.57 0.45 5.59
CA TYR A 55 3.70 1.70 4.85
C TYR A 55 2.41 2.51 4.92
N LEU A 56 2.56 3.81 5.15
CA LEU A 56 1.47 4.77 5.30
C LEU A 56 1.73 5.96 4.38
N GLN A 57 0.79 6.28 3.50
CA GLN A 57 0.88 7.40 2.57
C GLN A 57 -0.36 8.29 2.70
N PRO A 58 -0.27 9.41 3.41
CA PRO A 58 -1.30 10.43 3.40
C PRO A 58 -1.46 11.05 2.01
N LEU A 59 -2.69 11.26 1.60
CA LEU A 59 -3.08 11.79 0.29
C LEU A 59 -4.20 12.83 0.47
N ALA A 60 -4.40 13.67 -0.56
CA ALA A 60 -5.48 14.65 -0.62
C ALA A 60 -5.55 15.52 0.65
N ASP A 61 -4.45 16.19 1.00
CA ASP A 61 -4.33 17.05 2.17
C ASP A 61 -4.78 16.38 3.49
N ASN A 62 -4.31 15.15 3.71
CA ASN A 62 -4.64 14.32 4.88
C ASN A 62 -6.12 13.95 5.01
N THR A 63 -6.90 13.97 3.93
CA THR A 63 -8.28 13.44 3.95
C THR A 63 -8.34 11.96 3.59
N ARG A 64 -7.30 11.42 2.96
CA ARG A 64 -7.16 10.01 2.58
C ARG A 64 -5.83 9.46 3.08
N LEU A 65 -5.84 8.18 3.45
CA LEU A 65 -4.64 7.44 3.82
C LEU A 65 -4.60 6.16 3.00
N LEU A 66 -3.55 6.00 2.19
CA LEU A 66 -3.26 4.75 1.47
C LEU A 66 -2.21 3.98 2.26
N THR A 67 -2.42 2.68 2.44
CA THR A 67 -1.48 1.83 3.17
C THR A 67 -1.10 0.59 2.38
N LEU A 68 0.10 0.09 2.63
CA LEU A 68 0.55 -1.24 2.26
C LEU A 68 0.83 -2.04 3.53
N GLY A 69 0.43 -3.29 3.55
CA GLY A 69 0.62 -4.15 4.71
C GLY A 69 0.32 -5.61 4.43
N VAL A 70 0.06 -6.35 5.50
CA VAL A 70 -0.22 -7.78 5.45
C VAL A 70 -1.46 -8.09 6.27
N GLU A 71 -2.39 -8.85 5.69
CA GLU A 71 -3.55 -9.40 6.40
C GLU A 71 -3.56 -10.93 6.23
N GLY A 72 -3.45 -11.63 7.33
CA GLY A 72 -3.20 -13.07 7.33
C GLY A 72 -1.87 -13.40 6.68
N SER A 73 -1.90 -14.04 5.52
CA SER A 73 -0.70 -14.41 4.74
C SER A 73 -0.55 -13.59 3.45
N ARG A 74 -1.37 -12.57 3.24
CA ARG A 74 -1.43 -11.83 1.97
C ARG A 74 -1.06 -10.37 2.12
N THR A 75 -0.32 -9.86 1.16
CA THR A 75 -0.11 -8.43 0.99
C THR A 75 -1.43 -7.74 0.65
N THR A 76 -1.69 -6.61 1.30
CA THR A 76 -2.88 -5.78 1.08
C THR A 76 -2.51 -4.35 0.80
N VAL A 77 -3.30 -3.69 -0.06
CA VAL A 77 -3.33 -2.24 -0.20
C VAL A 77 -4.70 -1.76 0.25
N GLN A 78 -4.73 -0.79 1.14
CA GLN A 78 -5.98 -0.30 1.74
C GLN A 78 -6.06 1.22 1.62
N LEU A 79 -7.26 1.73 1.36
CA LEU A 79 -7.56 3.15 1.29
C LEU A 79 -8.56 3.50 2.40
N PHE A 80 -8.22 4.49 3.20
CA PHE A 80 -9.05 4.96 4.30
C PHE A 80 -9.52 6.40 4.09
N ASP A 81 -10.73 6.69 4.57
CA ASP A 81 -11.15 8.05 4.85
C ASP A 81 -10.64 8.45 6.25
N VAL A 82 -9.85 9.50 6.29
CA VAL A 82 -9.29 10.07 7.52
C VAL A 82 -9.55 11.58 7.63
N ALA A 83 -10.50 12.08 6.82
CA ALA A 83 -10.89 13.49 6.86
C ALA A 83 -11.38 13.92 8.25
N ASN A 84 -12.12 13.04 8.92
CA ASN A 84 -12.48 13.18 10.33
C ASN A 84 -11.84 12.02 11.11
N PRO A 85 -10.75 12.26 11.85
CA PRO A 85 -10.03 11.21 12.59
C PRO A 85 -10.90 10.38 13.52
N ALA A 86 -11.83 11.03 14.24
CA ALA A 86 -12.74 10.34 15.16
C ALA A 86 -13.77 9.44 14.45
N LYS A 87 -13.87 9.51 13.13
CA LYS A 87 -14.77 8.71 12.28
C LYS A 87 -14.00 8.07 11.13
N ALA A 88 -12.72 7.84 11.30
CA ALA A 88 -11.90 7.19 10.28
C ALA A 88 -12.49 5.83 9.88
N SER A 89 -12.45 5.50 8.59
CA SER A 89 -13.04 4.26 8.06
C SER A 89 -12.33 3.73 6.84
N LEU A 90 -12.37 2.41 6.66
CA LEU A 90 -11.87 1.74 5.46
C LEU A 90 -12.85 2.01 4.30
N LEU A 91 -12.34 2.53 3.19
CA LEU A 91 -13.09 2.75 1.95
C LEU A 91 -12.96 1.59 0.99
N SER A 92 -11.74 1.14 0.76
CA SER A 92 -11.45 0.11 -0.25
C SER A 92 -10.21 -0.71 0.14
N LYS A 93 -10.17 -1.97 -0.31
CA LYS A 93 -9.06 -2.89 -0.08
C LYS A 93 -8.81 -3.76 -1.31
N VAL A 94 -7.54 -3.96 -1.64
CA VAL A 94 -7.08 -4.91 -2.64
C VAL A 94 -6.14 -5.90 -1.99
N PHE A 95 -6.40 -7.20 -2.15
CA PHE A 95 -5.46 -8.26 -1.81
C PHE A 95 -4.59 -8.60 -3.03
N LEU A 96 -3.30 -8.75 -2.81
CA LEU A 96 -2.38 -9.25 -3.83
C LEU A 96 -2.21 -10.75 -3.68
N GLY A 97 -2.50 -11.45 -4.76
CA GLY A 97 -2.41 -12.92 -4.80
C GLY A 97 -3.52 -13.67 -4.08
N GLN A 98 -3.44 -15.00 -4.21
CA GLN A 98 -4.24 -15.98 -3.46
C GLN A 98 -3.31 -16.81 -2.58
N GLY A 99 -3.71 -17.06 -1.33
CA GLY A 99 -2.85 -17.74 -0.37
C GLY A 99 -1.75 -16.82 0.18
N TRP A 100 -0.49 -17.22 0.06
CA TRP A 100 0.63 -16.41 0.53
C TRP A 100 1.09 -15.40 -0.54
N SER A 101 1.35 -14.18 -0.12
CA SER A 101 2.01 -13.16 -0.95
C SER A 101 2.83 -12.18 -0.10
N TRP A 102 3.88 -11.64 -0.70
CA TRP A 102 4.78 -10.69 -0.05
C TRP A 102 5.16 -9.56 -1.00
N SER A 103 5.28 -8.36 -0.47
CA SER A 103 5.78 -7.19 -1.19
C SER A 103 7.11 -6.71 -0.60
N GLU A 104 8.04 -6.32 -1.46
CA GLU A 104 9.26 -5.61 -1.06
C GLU A 104 8.93 -4.33 -0.27
N GLY A 105 7.79 -3.68 -0.59
CA GLY A 105 7.31 -2.50 0.11
C GLY A 105 6.98 -2.70 1.59
N ASN A 106 6.85 -3.95 2.06
CA ASN A 106 6.67 -4.24 3.48
C ASN A 106 7.96 -4.06 4.31
N SER A 107 9.12 -4.06 3.66
CA SER A 107 10.44 -3.89 4.30
C SER A 107 11.21 -2.67 3.79
N ASP A 108 10.87 -2.17 2.62
CA ASP A 108 11.50 -1.01 2.00
C ASP A 108 10.42 -0.07 1.42
N GLU A 109 10.18 1.03 2.10
CA GLU A 109 9.16 2.02 1.71
C GLU A 109 9.33 2.55 0.27
N LYS A 110 10.57 2.57 -0.26
CA LYS A 110 10.87 3.04 -1.62
C LYS A 110 10.40 2.08 -2.71
N ALA A 111 10.04 0.85 -2.36
CA ALA A 111 9.54 -0.12 -3.32
C ALA A 111 8.07 0.15 -3.70
N PHE A 112 7.27 0.63 -2.76
CA PHE A 112 5.89 1.03 -3.00
C PHE A 112 5.84 2.48 -3.47
N GLN A 113 5.28 2.72 -4.65
CA GLN A 113 5.19 4.06 -5.23
C GLN A 113 3.74 4.43 -5.50
N VAL A 114 3.40 5.67 -5.18
CA VAL A 114 2.06 6.24 -5.39
C VAL A 114 2.19 7.51 -6.20
N PHE A 115 1.39 7.62 -7.25
CA PHE A 115 1.33 8.75 -8.17
C PHE A 115 -0.10 9.32 -8.15
N PRO A 116 -0.40 10.27 -7.25
CA PRO A 116 -1.77 10.78 -7.07
C PRO A 116 -2.34 11.40 -8.34
N ASP A 117 -1.53 12.17 -9.07
CA ASP A 117 -1.95 12.84 -10.32
C ASP A 117 -2.28 11.83 -11.42
N ALA A 118 -1.57 10.71 -11.46
CA ALA A 118 -1.83 9.61 -12.39
C ALA A 118 -2.88 8.62 -11.85
N ARG A 119 -3.39 8.83 -10.62
CA ARG A 119 -4.30 7.93 -9.92
C ARG A 119 -3.80 6.47 -9.90
N LEU A 120 -2.51 6.28 -9.69
CA LEU A 120 -1.83 5.01 -9.84
C LEU A 120 -0.97 4.69 -8.62
N ALA A 121 -1.01 3.45 -8.16
CA ALA A 121 -0.02 2.89 -7.26
C ALA A 121 0.67 1.68 -7.92
N LEU A 122 1.97 1.54 -7.69
CA LEU A 122 2.83 0.47 -8.20
C LEU A 122 3.37 -0.34 -7.02
N VAL A 123 3.03 -1.64 -7.00
CA VAL A 123 3.36 -2.54 -5.89
C VAL A 123 4.18 -3.72 -6.41
N PRO A 124 5.49 -3.75 -6.22
CA PRO A 124 6.28 -4.97 -6.42
C PRO A 124 5.84 -6.04 -5.43
N TRP A 125 5.52 -7.24 -5.93
CA TRP A 125 5.11 -8.35 -5.07
C TRP A 125 5.44 -9.71 -5.68
N GLN A 126 5.42 -10.72 -4.86
CA GLN A 126 5.54 -12.12 -5.24
C GLN A 126 4.52 -12.97 -4.50
N GLY A 127 4.11 -14.07 -5.11
CA GLY A 127 3.13 -14.98 -4.53
C GLY A 127 2.41 -15.80 -5.59
N GLN A 128 1.27 -16.35 -5.24
CA GLN A 128 0.44 -17.13 -6.14
C GLN A 128 -0.74 -16.27 -6.61
N ARG A 129 -0.95 -16.19 -7.93
CA ARG A 129 -2.10 -15.49 -8.52
C ARG A 129 -3.32 -16.40 -8.62
N ALA A 130 -4.48 -15.77 -8.77
CA ALA A 130 -5.69 -16.47 -9.15
C ALA A 130 -5.51 -17.12 -10.54
N GLY A 131 -5.83 -18.41 -10.63
CA GLY A 131 -5.73 -19.18 -11.88
C GLY A 131 -4.34 -19.76 -12.18
N ASP A 132 -3.32 -19.44 -11.38
CA ASP A 132 -2.01 -20.09 -11.50
C ASP A 132 -2.13 -21.59 -11.15
N GLN A 133 -1.34 -22.41 -11.85
CA GLN A 133 -1.23 -23.84 -11.51
C GLN A 133 -0.53 -24.01 -10.15
N PRO A 134 -0.82 -25.09 -9.42
CA PRO A 134 -0.11 -25.40 -8.19
C PRO A 134 1.41 -25.39 -8.40
N GLY A 135 2.13 -24.60 -7.60
CA GLY A 135 3.58 -24.43 -7.72
C GLY A 135 4.04 -23.34 -8.71
N GLN A 136 3.15 -22.72 -9.46
CA GLN A 136 3.47 -21.49 -10.19
C GLN A 136 3.61 -20.34 -9.20
N TRP A 137 4.60 -19.50 -9.48
CA TRP A 137 4.97 -18.40 -8.60
C TRP A 137 5.09 -17.11 -9.42
N PHE A 138 4.27 -16.15 -9.09
CA PHE A 138 4.32 -14.82 -9.69
C PHE A 138 5.39 -13.99 -9.01
N GLN A 139 6.10 -13.19 -9.80
CA GLN A 139 7.00 -12.14 -9.34
C GLN A 139 6.87 -10.96 -10.29
N GLY A 140 6.54 -9.78 -9.78
CA GLY A 140 6.34 -8.63 -10.66
C GLY A 140 5.78 -7.42 -9.95
N VAL A 141 5.15 -6.55 -10.72
CA VAL A 141 4.57 -5.30 -10.23
C VAL A 141 3.07 -5.29 -10.50
N GLN A 142 2.27 -5.12 -9.45
CA GLN A 142 0.84 -4.83 -9.58
C GLN A 142 0.62 -3.35 -9.81
N LEU A 143 -0.21 -3.02 -10.78
CA LEU A 143 -0.78 -1.71 -10.98
C LEU A 143 -2.13 -1.64 -10.28
N ILE A 144 -2.34 -0.60 -9.47
CA ILE A 144 -3.60 -0.36 -8.77
C ILE A 144 -4.07 1.05 -9.11
N ASP A 145 -5.27 1.14 -9.67
CA ASP A 145 -5.95 2.42 -9.84
C ASP A 145 -6.44 2.93 -8.47
N VAL A 146 -6.19 4.20 -8.19
CA VAL A 146 -6.53 4.87 -6.94
C VAL A 146 -7.46 6.03 -7.24
N ASP A 147 -8.76 5.84 -7.05
CA ASP A 147 -9.73 6.93 -7.17
C ASP A 147 -10.02 7.52 -5.79
N LEU A 148 -9.42 8.67 -5.50
CA LEU A 148 -9.57 9.35 -4.21
C LEU A 148 -10.95 10.00 -4.06
N GLY A 149 -11.61 10.36 -5.17
CA GLY A 149 -12.93 10.99 -5.16
C GLY A 149 -14.04 10.01 -4.81
N VAL A 150 -14.04 8.85 -5.45
CA VAL A 150 -15.00 7.75 -5.17
C VAL A 150 -14.56 6.95 -3.94
N GLY A 151 -13.27 6.92 -3.63
CA GLY A 151 -12.71 6.13 -2.53
C GLY A 151 -12.51 4.66 -2.91
N THR A 152 -12.07 4.37 -4.14
CA THR A 152 -11.90 3.00 -4.62
C THR A 152 -10.48 2.67 -5.03
N LEU A 153 -10.09 1.41 -4.81
CA LEU A 153 -8.90 0.78 -5.34
C LEU A 153 -9.30 -0.31 -6.33
N THR A 154 -8.68 -0.33 -7.50
CA THR A 154 -8.93 -1.37 -8.51
C THR A 154 -7.61 -1.93 -9.03
N ALA A 155 -7.42 -3.24 -8.92
CA ALA A 155 -6.29 -3.89 -9.55
C ALA A 155 -6.44 -3.80 -11.08
N ARG A 156 -5.52 -3.09 -11.75
CA ARG A 156 -5.58 -2.85 -13.21
C ARG A 156 -4.94 -4.00 -13.97
N GLY A 157 -3.70 -4.33 -13.67
CA GLY A 157 -2.91 -5.36 -14.33
C GLY A 157 -1.58 -5.58 -13.66
N VAL A 158 -0.75 -6.44 -14.23
CA VAL A 158 0.56 -6.79 -13.70
C VAL A 158 1.64 -6.69 -14.75
N ILE A 159 2.86 -6.37 -14.34
CA ILE A 159 4.08 -6.47 -15.11
C ILE A 159 4.84 -7.67 -14.57
N ASP A 160 4.91 -8.76 -15.35
CA ASP A 160 5.59 -9.99 -14.96
C ASP A 160 7.11 -9.80 -15.06
N HIS A 161 7.83 -10.32 -14.08
CA HIS A 161 9.29 -10.41 -14.06
C HIS A 161 9.75 -11.86 -13.87
N ALA A 162 10.87 -12.24 -14.46
CA ALA A 162 11.47 -13.55 -14.24
C ALA A 162 12.03 -13.74 -12.82
N LEU A 163 12.35 -12.65 -12.13
CA LEU A 163 12.78 -12.60 -10.74
C LEU A 163 12.03 -11.52 -9.99
N GLN A 164 12.11 -11.56 -8.66
CA GLN A 164 11.45 -10.60 -7.78
C GLN A 164 11.70 -9.15 -8.23
N ALA A 165 10.62 -8.44 -8.53
CA ALA A 165 10.65 -7.03 -8.83
C ALA A 165 11.02 -6.24 -7.56
N ARG A 166 11.94 -5.30 -7.70
CA ARG A 166 12.47 -4.48 -6.60
C ARG A 166 11.85 -3.10 -6.54
N ARG A 167 11.71 -2.49 -7.72
CA ARG A 167 11.27 -1.11 -7.88
C ARG A 167 10.43 -0.95 -9.13
N ALA A 168 9.50 -0.03 -9.08
CA ALA A 168 8.84 0.48 -10.27
C ALA A 168 8.59 1.98 -10.09
N THR A 169 8.59 2.70 -11.20
CA THR A 169 8.26 4.12 -11.22
C THR A 169 7.50 4.47 -12.49
N LEU A 170 6.73 5.55 -12.43
CA LEU A 170 6.10 6.16 -13.60
C LEU A 170 6.99 7.31 -14.06
N LEU A 171 7.34 7.31 -15.34
CA LEU A 171 8.07 8.37 -16.00
C LEU A 171 7.32 8.73 -17.28
N ASP A 172 6.76 9.91 -17.32
CA ASP A 172 5.83 10.36 -18.37
C ASP A 172 4.67 9.35 -18.54
N ASP A 173 4.56 8.71 -19.69
CA ASP A 173 3.55 7.70 -20.03
C ASP A 173 4.04 6.25 -19.87
N ARG A 174 5.25 6.07 -19.31
CA ARG A 174 5.88 4.76 -19.20
C ARG A 174 6.10 4.33 -17.76
N ILE A 175 5.80 3.07 -17.48
CA ILE A 175 6.19 2.43 -16.24
C ILE A 175 7.53 1.72 -16.46
N ILE A 176 8.51 2.12 -15.67
CA ILE A 176 9.82 1.48 -15.62
C ILE A 176 9.86 0.59 -14.39
N SER A 177 10.10 -0.70 -14.57
CA SER A 177 10.20 -1.65 -13.47
C SER A 177 11.50 -2.44 -13.52
N VAL A 178 12.06 -2.74 -12.35
CA VAL A 178 13.39 -3.32 -12.20
C VAL A 178 13.34 -4.54 -11.29
N SER A 179 13.94 -5.62 -11.76
CA SER A 179 14.28 -6.81 -10.95
C SER A 179 15.80 -7.02 -10.89
N ALA A 180 16.26 -8.12 -10.32
CA ALA A 180 17.69 -8.44 -10.28
C ALA A 180 18.30 -8.72 -11.69
N ARG A 181 17.47 -8.99 -12.72
CA ARG A 181 17.94 -9.35 -14.06
C ARG A 181 17.37 -8.48 -15.16
N GLU A 182 16.25 -7.79 -14.94
CA GLU A 182 15.49 -7.15 -15.98
C GLU A 182 15.17 -5.70 -15.62
N LEU A 183 15.23 -4.86 -16.62
CA LEU A 183 14.60 -3.56 -16.62
C LEU A 183 13.55 -3.59 -17.73
N LEU A 184 12.29 -3.42 -17.36
CA LEU A 184 11.16 -3.40 -18.28
C LEU A 184 10.61 -1.99 -18.39
N SER A 185 10.23 -1.59 -19.58
CA SER A 185 9.54 -0.34 -19.87
C SER A 185 8.24 -0.64 -20.60
N VAL A 186 7.11 -0.37 -19.97
CA VAL A 186 5.79 -0.61 -20.52
C VAL A 186 4.99 0.68 -20.57
N ASP A 187 4.08 0.78 -21.54
CA ASP A 187 3.13 1.90 -21.61
C ASP A 187 2.15 1.80 -20.44
N ALA A 188 2.00 2.89 -19.68
CA ALA A 188 1.16 2.94 -18.49
C ALA A 188 -0.33 2.74 -18.80
N THR A 189 -0.76 3.06 -20.04
CA THR A 189 -2.16 2.90 -20.49
C THR A 189 -2.43 1.52 -21.08
N ALA A 190 -1.39 0.83 -21.60
CA ALA A 190 -1.51 -0.48 -22.24
C ALA A 190 -1.58 -1.64 -21.25
N VAL A 191 -1.17 -1.45 -19.98
CA VAL A 191 -1.27 -2.47 -18.93
C VAL A 191 -2.72 -2.55 -18.47
N SER A 192 -3.50 -3.33 -19.18
CA SER A 192 -4.89 -3.65 -18.85
C SER A 192 -4.98 -5.06 -18.25
N TYR A 193 -6.17 -5.48 -17.85
CA TYR A 193 -6.50 -6.75 -17.18
C TYR A 193 -6.02 -8.05 -17.88
N THR A 194 -5.27 -7.96 -18.97
CA THR A 194 -4.71 -9.08 -19.71
C THR A 194 -3.22 -9.24 -19.44
N HIS A 195 -2.82 -10.48 -19.15
CA HIS A 195 -1.42 -10.86 -19.06
C HIS A 195 -0.68 -10.54 -20.35
N LEU A 196 0.25 -9.60 -20.31
CA LEU A 196 1.23 -9.45 -21.38
C LEU A 196 2.26 -10.58 -21.22
N ARG A 197 2.08 -11.67 -21.93
CA ARG A 197 3.18 -12.58 -22.25
C ARG A 197 3.82 -12.05 -23.55
N ALA A 198 5.06 -11.64 -23.46
CA ALA A 198 5.94 -11.55 -24.64
C ALA A 198 6.51 -12.93 -24.95
#